data_334a330ba42a656408c70e0a6f3a0a08
#
_entry.id   334a330ba42a656408c70e0a6f3a0a08
#
_cell.length_a   1.000
_cell.length_b   1.000
_cell.length_c   1.000
_cell.angle_alpha   90.00
_cell.angle_beta   90.00
_cell.angle_gamma   90.00
#
_symmetry.space_group_name_H-M   'P 1'
#
loop_
_entity.id
_entity.type
_entity.pdbx_description
1 polymer ?
#
loop_
_entity_poly.entity_id
_entity_poly.type
_entity_poly.pdbx_seq_one_letter_code
_entity_poly.pdbx_strand_id
1 'polypeptide(L)'
;YYNGLKFHRVIPDFMIQGGCPNGVGNGSPGYRFEDECSPKARHGKAGMLSMANAGPGTNGSQFFITHTATDWLDGKHTVFGEVVSDADQAVVDAIRQGDVIQSAVVEGEVSALLASQAERISQWNAILNA
;
A
#
# COMPACT_ATOMS: atom_id res chain seq x y z
N TYR A 1 3.94 -11.19 -5.11
CA TYR A 1 3.45 -10.16 -6.05
C TYR A 1 4.34 -8.92 -6.07
N TYR A 2 4.71 -8.39 -4.89
CA TYR A 2 5.49 -7.15 -4.79
C TYR A 2 6.98 -7.31 -5.07
N ASN A 3 7.52 -8.52 -5.05
CA ASN A 3 8.93 -8.75 -5.30
C ASN A 3 9.31 -8.29 -6.71
N GLY A 4 10.33 -7.48 -6.81
CA GLY A 4 10.78 -6.92 -8.08
C GLY A 4 10.07 -5.66 -8.54
N LEU A 5 9.02 -5.21 -7.84
CA LEU A 5 8.33 -3.97 -8.18
C LEU A 5 9.10 -2.75 -7.65
N LYS A 6 8.89 -1.62 -8.29
CA LYS A 6 9.63 -0.38 -8.02
C LYS A 6 8.83 0.59 -7.15
N PHE A 7 9.54 1.44 -6.43
CA PHE A 7 9.01 2.70 -5.96
C PHE A 7 9.04 3.70 -7.11
N HIS A 8 8.01 3.71 -7.91
CA HIS A 8 7.94 4.48 -9.16
C HIS A 8 7.69 5.98 -8.95
N ARG A 9 7.30 6.37 -7.74
CA ARG A 9 7.03 7.78 -7.40
C ARG A 9 7.53 8.06 -5.99
N VAL A 10 8.54 8.90 -5.88
CA VAL A 10 9.10 9.33 -4.59
C VAL A 10 9.12 10.85 -4.57
N ILE A 11 8.42 11.45 -3.63
CA ILE A 11 8.39 12.90 -3.44
C ILE A 11 9.00 13.20 -2.09
N PRO A 12 10.15 13.91 -2.04
CA PRO A 12 10.80 14.26 -0.78
C PRO A 12 9.85 15.00 0.17
N ASP A 13 9.96 14.71 1.45
CA ASP A 13 9.14 15.30 2.52
C ASP A 13 7.63 15.05 2.35
N PHE A 14 7.27 14.05 1.57
CA PHE A 14 5.89 13.63 1.38
C PHE A 14 5.74 12.10 1.54
N MET A 15 6.11 11.32 0.52
CA MET A 15 5.89 9.87 0.57
C MET A 15 6.73 9.13 -0.48
N ILE A 16 6.81 7.80 -0.32
CA ILE A 16 7.27 6.88 -1.34
C ILE A 16 6.09 6.01 -1.77
N GLN A 17 5.91 5.82 -3.07
CA GLN A 17 4.81 5.04 -3.64
C GLN A 17 5.32 3.93 -4.53
N GLY A 18 4.77 2.74 -4.37
CA GLY A 18 5.14 1.56 -5.13
C GLY A 18 3.96 0.60 -5.32
N GLY A 19 4.25 -0.59 -5.81
CA GLY A 19 3.26 -1.65 -5.97
C GLY A 19 2.54 -1.65 -7.32
N CYS A 20 2.94 -0.79 -8.25
CA CYS A 20 2.40 -0.81 -9.60
C CYS A 20 3.06 -1.93 -10.41
N PRO A 21 2.30 -2.89 -10.98
CA PRO A 21 2.88 -4.06 -11.65
C PRO A 21 3.66 -3.71 -12.92
N ASN A 22 3.36 -2.60 -13.59
CA ASN A 22 4.12 -2.16 -14.76
C ASN A 22 5.12 -1.02 -14.46
N GLY A 23 5.22 -0.58 -13.22
CA GLY A 23 6.23 0.36 -12.76
C GLY A 23 6.06 1.81 -13.18
N VAL A 24 4.91 2.20 -13.72
CA VAL A 24 4.67 3.57 -14.22
C VAL A 24 3.43 4.24 -13.60
N GLY A 25 2.77 3.59 -12.66
CA GLY A 25 1.67 4.17 -11.88
C GLY A 25 0.28 3.91 -12.42
N ASN A 26 0.13 3.28 -13.56
CA ASN A 26 -1.17 3.03 -14.20
C ASN A 26 -1.58 1.54 -14.21
N GLY A 27 -0.78 0.67 -13.62
CA GLY A 27 -1.07 -0.75 -13.53
C GLY A 27 -1.94 -1.10 -12.33
N SER A 28 -2.58 -2.25 -12.39
CA SER A 28 -3.41 -2.78 -11.31
C SER A 28 -3.22 -4.29 -11.19
N PRO A 29 -3.62 -4.89 -10.06
CA PRO A 29 -3.56 -6.34 -9.89
C PRO A 29 -4.62 -7.08 -10.71
N GLY A 30 -5.57 -6.36 -11.33
CA GLY A 30 -6.66 -6.94 -12.11
C GLY A 30 -8.02 -6.80 -11.43
N TYR A 31 -8.08 -6.28 -10.22
CA TYR A 31 -9.31 -6.01 -9.47
C TYR A 31 -9.18 -4.72 -8.67
N ARG A 32 -10.30 -4.19 -8.22
CA ARG A 32 -10.38 -3.00 -7.35
C ARG A 32 -11.24 -3.30 -6.14
N PHE A 33 -11.05 -2.54 -5.08
CA PHE A 33 -11.85 -2.69 -3.87
C PHE A 33 -12.09 -1.34 -3.17
N GLU A 34 -13.05 -1.37 -2.26
CA GLU A 34 -13.53 -0.20 -1.52
C GLU A 34 -12.51 0.33 -0.52
N ASP A 35 -12.69 1.60 -0.15
CA ASP A 35 -11.94 2.23 0.93
C ASP A 35 -12.44 1.76 2.29
N GLU A 36 -11.52 1.67 3.25
CA GLU A 36 -11.81 1.30 4.64
C GLU A 36 -11.22 2.34 5.59
N CYS A 37 -11.47 3.62 5.33
CA CYS A 37 -10.97 4.71 6.16
C CYS A 37 -11.58 4.67 7.56
N SER A 38 -10.77 4.94 8.58
CA SER A 38 -11.20 4.94 9.98
C SER A 38 -10.64 6.17 10.71
N PRO A 39 -11.42 6.77 11.64
CA PRO A 39 -10.91 7.84 12.50
C PRO A 39 -9.74 7.40 13.38
N LYS A 40 -9.55 6.09 13.58
CA LYS A 40 -8.46 5.51 14.37
C LYS A 40 -7.19 5.25 13.55
N ALA A 41 -7.27 5.29 12.23
CA ALA A 41 -6.16 5.04 11.32
C ALA A 41 -6.00 6.24 10.39
N ARG A 42 -5.13 7.17 10.77
CA ARG A 42 -4.94 8.46 10.11
C ARG A 42 -3.52 8.67 9.66
N HIS A 43 -3.34 9.61 8.73
CA HIS A 43 -2.02 10.05 8.26
C HIS A 43 -1.43 11.12 9.19
N GLY A 44 -1.42 10.85 10.49
CA GLY A 44 -1.05 11.85 11.52
C GLY A 44 0.43 11.96 11.83
N LYS A 45 1.28 11.14 11.22
CA LYS A 45 2.73 11.13 11.44
C LYS A 45 3.46 10.52 10.25
N ALA A 46 4.78 10.57 10.29
CA ALA A 46 5.63 9.85 9.33
C ALA A 46 5.45 8.33 9.46
N GLY A 47 5.68 7.61 8.39
CA GLY A 47 5.70 6.15 8.40
C GLY A 47 4.34 5.48 8.33
N MET A 48 3.30 6.18 7.92
CA MET A 48 1.99 5.57 7.70
C MET A 48 1.96 4.85 6.36
N LEU A 49 1.53 3.59 6.40
CA LEU A 49 1.35 2.74 5.22
C LEU A 49 -0.12 2.82 4.79
N SER A 50 -0.35 3.31 3.58
CA SER A 50 -1.68 3.65 3.08
C SER A 50 -1.84 3.25 1.62
N MET A 51 -3.08 3.08 1.18
CA MET A 51 -3.38 2.69 -0.20
C MET A 51 -3.42 3.91 -1.12
N ALA A 52 -2.68 3.84 -2.22
CA ALA A 52 -2.84 4.77 -3.33
C ALA A 52 -4.13 4.42 -4.10
N ASN A 53 -4.82 5.42 -4.63
CA ASN A 53 -6.01 5.22 -5.43
C ASN A 53 -6.20 6.35 -6.45
N ALA A 54 -7.15 6.17 -7.35
CA ALA A 54 -7.53 7.15 -8.36
C ALA A 54 -8.93 7.72 -8.10
N GLY A 55 -9.34 7.76 -6.84
CA GLY A 55 -10.66 8.20 -6.38
C GLY A 55 -11.33 7.14 -5.52
N PRO A 56 -12.55 7.39 -5.03
CA PRO A 56 -13.27 6.45 -4.17
C PRO A 56 -13.41 5.06 -4.80
N GLY A 57 -13.14 4.01 -3.99
CA GLY A 57 -13.37 2.63 -4.41
C GLY A 57 -12.41 2.09 -5.48
N THR A 58 -11.24 2.71 -5.66
CA THR A 58 -10.29 2.32 -6.71
C THR A 58 -8.99 1.74 -6.17
N ASN A 59 -9.01 1.17 -4.98
CA ASN A 59 -7.83 0.49 -4.42
C ASN A 59 -7.45 -0.72 -5.25
N GLY A 60 -6.15 -0.89 -5.44
CA GLY A 60 -5.58 -2.05 -6.14
C GLY A 60 -4.34 -2.54 -5.39
N SER A 61 -3.19 -2.51 -6.03
CA SER A 61 -1.93 -2.95 -5.41
C SER A 61 -0.99 -1.82 -5.02
N GLN A 62 -1.21 -0.60 -5.50
CA GLN A 62 -0.33 0.51 -5.20
C GLN A 62 -0.53 1.01 -3.77
N PHE A 63 0.58 1.26 -3.10
CA PHE A 63 0.61 1.77 -1.74
C PHE A 63 1.62 2.90 -1.62
N PHE A 64 1.55 3.64 -0.52
CA PHE A 64 2.59 4.62 -0.20
C PHE A 64 2.93 4.58 1.29
N ILE A 65 4.12 5.04 1.61
CA ILE A 65 4.60 5.19 2.99
C ILE A 65 5.02 6.65 3.16
N THR A 66 4.52 7.31 4.19
CA THR A 66 4.71 8.74 4.37
C THR A 66 6.05 9.08 5.00
N HIS A 67 6.62 10.23 4.59
CA HIS A 67 7.79 10.84 5.22
C HIS A 67 7.42 11.74 6.41
N THR A 68 6.18 12.21 6.44
CA THR A 68 5.67 13.18 7.40
C THR A 68 4.18 13.00 7.59
N ALA A 69 3.56 13.76 8.47
CA ALA A 69 2.10 13.80 8.57
C ALA A 69 1.48 14.34 7.27
N THR A 70 0.44 13.67 6.79
CA THR A 70 -0.28 14.02 5.55
C THR A 70 -1.78 14.02 5.80
N ASP A 71 -2.22 14.86 6.75
CA ASP A 71 -3.60 14.86 7.29
C ASP A 71 -4.67 15.09 6.21
N TRP A 72 -4.32 15.78 5.13
CA TRP A 72 -5.26 16.04 4.02
C TRP A 72 -5.67 14.78 3.26
N LEU A 73 -4.99 13.65 3.50
CA LEU A 73 -5.31 12.35 2.91
C LEU A 73 -6.30 11.55 3.76
N ASP A 74 -6.59 11.99 4.99
CA ASP A 74 -7.53 11.29 5.87
C ASP A 74 -8.91 11.24 5.24
N GLY A 75 -9.57 10.09 5.33
CA GLY A 75 -10.88 9.86 4.73
C GLY A 75 -10.87 9.58 3.23
N LYS A 76 -9.73 9.73 2.55
CA LYS A 76 -9.59 9.52 1.10
C LYS A 76 -8.71 8.33 0.76
N HIS A 77 -7.76 8.00 1.62
CA HIS A 77 -6.85 6.88 1.46
C HIS A 77 -6.91 6.00 2.71
N THR A 78 -6.87 4.69 2.50
CA THR A 78 -6.99 3.71 3.57
C THR A 78 -5.64 3.45 4.20
N VAL A 79 -5.46 3.88 5.45
CA VAL A 79 -4.29 3.54 6.26
C VAL A 79 -4.48 2.12 6.80
N PHE A 80 -3.50 1.25 6.59
CA PHE A 80 -3.57 -0.14 7.04
C PHE A 80 -2.34 -0.62 7.80
N GLY A 81 -1.35 0.23 7.98
CA GLY A 81 -0.15 -0.12 8.73
C GLY A 81 0.71 1.08 9.05
N GLU A 82 1.78 0.82 9.77
CA GLU A 82 2.79 1.83 10.09
C GLU A 82 4.17 1.20 10.19
N VAL A 83 5.19 2.01 10.01
CA VAL A 83 6.59 1.62 10.17
C VAL A 83 6.86 1.30 11.63
N VAL A 84 7.61 0.22 11.88
CA VAL A 84 7.77 -0.36 13.22
C VAL A 84 8.75 0.42 14.10
N SER A 85 9.79 1.02 13.50
CA SER A 85 10.88 1.66 14.27
C SER A 85 11.45 2.87 13.54
N ASP A 86 12.19 3.69 14.28
CA ASP A 86 12.92 4.83 13.70
C ASP A 86 14.00 4.38 12.70
N ALA A 87 14.63 3.24 12.95
CA ALA A 87 15.59 2.65 12.02
C ALA A 87 14.94 2.29 10.68
N ASP A 88 13.74 1.72 10.72
CA ASP A 88 12.97 1.41 9.51
C ASP A 88 12.48 2.68 8.82
N GLN A 89 12.10 3.71 9.56
CA GLN A 89 11.74 5.00 8.99
C GLN A 89 12.92 5.64 8.25
N ALA A 90 14.14 5.50 8.78
CA ALA A 90 15.34 5.99 8.10
C ALA A 90 15.55 5.29 6.75
N VAL A 91 15.20 4.01 6.65
CA VAL A 91 15.23 3.27 5.37
C VAL A 91 14.21 3.85 4.40
N VAL A 92 12.98 4.10 4.86
CA VAL A 92 11.93 4.74 4.04
C VAL A 92 12.42 6.08 3.50
N ASP A 93 13.00 6.90 4.37
CA ASP A 93 13.50 8.24 4.01
C ASP A 93 14.66 8.18 3.00
N ALA A 94 15.40 7.07 2.98
CA ALA A 94 16.54 6.87 2.07
C ALA A 94 16.15 6.28 0.71
N ILE A 95 14.95 5.74 0.56
CA ILE A 95 14.48 5.16 -0.70
C ILE A 95 14.34 6.25 -1.75
N ARG A 96 14.82 5.96 -2.96
CA ARG A 96 14.79 6.86 -4.11
C ARG A 96 13.91 6.31 -5.22
N GLN A 97 13.44 7.20 -6.07
CA GLN A 97 12.62 6.82 -7.22
C GLN A 97 13.37 5.82 -8.11
N GLY A 98 12.70 4.71 -8.41
CA GLY A 98 13.27 3.61 -9.17
C GLY A 98 13.88 2.49 -8.34
N ASP A 99 14.02 2.67 -7.02
CA ASP A 99 14.48 1.60 -6.13
C ASP A 99 13.52 0.42 -6.18
N VAL A 100 14.06 -0.79 -6.10
CA VAL A 100 13.32 -2.04 -6.29
C VAL A 100 13.07 -2.72 -4.95
N ILE A 101 11.86 -3.23 -4.78
CA ILE A 101 11.53 -4.13 -3.67
C ILE A 101 12.14 -5.50 -3.98
N GLN A 102 13.15 -5.90 -3.22
CA GLN A 102 13.78 -7.23 -3.40
C GLN A 102 12.84 -8.33 -2.93
N SER A 103 12.24 -8.16 -1.76
CA SER A 103 11.26 -9.09 -1.23
C SER A 103 10.31 -8.41 -0.25
N ALA A 104 9.07 -8.87 -0.23
CA ALA A 104 8.08 -8.48 0.76
C ALA A 104 7.40 -9.76 1.25
N VAL A 105 7.43 -9.97 2.56
CA VAL A 105 6.89 -11.17 3.21
C VAL A 105 6.00 -10.74 4.36
N VAL A 106 4.83 -11.36 4.46
CA VAL A 106 3.93 -11.15 5.61
C VAL A 106 4.33 -12.13 6.71
N GLU A 107 4.63 -11.61 7.88
CA GLU A 107 4.93 -12.40 9.07
C GLU A 107 3.72 -12.44 10.00
N GLY A 108 3.58 -13.54 10.72
CA GLY A 108 2.49 -13.75 11.66
C GLY A 108 1.46 -14.74 11.16
N GLU A 109 0.49 -15.05 12.01
CA GLU A 109 -0.56 -16.01 11.71
C GLU A 109 -1.70 -15.32 10.97
N VAL A 110 -1.99 -15.77 9.76
CA VAL A 110 -2.99 -15.15 8.87
C VAL A 110 -4.16 -16.08 8.53
N SER A 111 -4.17 -17.31 9.03
CA SER A 111 -5.20 -18.32 8.69
C SER A 111 -6.61 -17.84 8.96
N ALA A 112 -6.84 -17.23 10.13
CA ALA A 112 -8.18 -16.75 10.51
C ALA A 112 -8.63 -15.59 9.61
N LEU A 113 -7.72 -14.69 9.27
CA LEU A 113 -8.02 -13.58 8.37
C LEU A 113 -8.38 -14.10 6.99
N LEU A 114 -7.58 -15.01 6.44
CA LEU A 114 -7.84 -15.59 5.10
C LEU A 114 -9.15 -16.36 5.08
N ALA A 115 -9.47 -17.09 6.15
CA ALA A 115 -10.75 -17.80 6.29
C ALA A 115 -11.93 -16.82 6.31
N SER A 116 -11.82 -15.72 7.04
CA SER A 116 -12.88 -14.71 7.13
C SER A 116 -13.11 -13.97 5.80
N GLN A 117 -12.11 -13.93 4.92
CA GLN A 117 -12.16 -13.26 3.62
C GLN A 117 -12.23 -14.25 2.45
N ALA A 118 -12.49 -15.52 2.71
CA ALA A 118 -12.43 -16.57 1.69
C ALA A 118 -13.33 -16.30 0.48
N GLU A 119 -14.53 -15.77 0.70
CA GLU A 119 -15.46 -15.44 -0.37
C GLU A 119 -14.93 -14.30 -1.26
N ARG A 120 -14.42 -13.23 -0.66
CA ARG A 120 -13.82 -12.11 -1.39
C ARG A 120 -12.60 -12.56 -2.19
N ILE A 121 -11.74 -13.35 -1.58
CA ILE A 121 -10.55 -13.90 -2.23
C ILE A 121 -10.95 -14.76 -3.42
N SER A 122 -11.97 -15.60 -3.26
CA SER A 122 -12.49 -16.43 -4.34
C SER A 122 -13.02 -15.59 -5.52
N GLN A 123 -13.73 -14.50 -5.23
CA GLN A 123 -14.22 -13.56 -6.25
C GLN A 123 -13.06 -12.91 -7.01
N TRP A 124 -12.03 -12.45 -6.31
CA TRP A 124 -10.85 -11.85 -6.94
C TRP A 124 -10.08 -12.87 -7.79
N ASN A 125 -9.90 -14.09 -7.27
CA ASN A 125 -9.25 -15.15 -8.03
C ASN A 125 -10.00 -15.50 -9.30
N ALA A 126 -11.33 -15.47 -9.27
CA ALA A 126 -12.15 -15.69 -10.46
C ALA A 126 -11.91 -14.62 -11.54
N ILE A 127 -11.75 -13.35 -11.13
CA ILE A 127 -11.39 -12.24 -12.02
C ILE A 127 -10.01 -12.46 -12.62
N LEU A 128 -9.02 -12.83 -11.80
CA LEU A 128 -7.64 -13.03 -12.22
C LEU A 128 -7.47 -14.20 -13.16
N ASN A 129 -8.29 -15.23 -13.04
CA ASN A 129 -8.24 -16.47 -13.82
C ASN A 129 -9.20 -16.48 -15.01
N ALA A 130 -9.90 -15.39 -15.24
CA ALA A 130 -10.86 -15.27 -16.34
C ALA A 130 -10.18 -15.18 -17.72
#